data_93d8bb0570f83155d1995707c8ce9128
#
_entry.id   93d8bb0570f83155d1995707c8ce9128
#
_cell.length_a   1.000
_cell.length_b   1.000
_cell.length_c   1.000
_cell.angle_alpha   90.00
_cell.angle_beta   90.00
_cell.angle_gamma   90.00
#
_symmetry.space_group_name_H-M   'P 1'
#
loop_
_entity.id
_entity.type
_entity.pdbx_description
1 polymer ?
#
loop_
_entity_poly.entity_id
_entity_poly.type
_entity_poly.pdbx_seq_one_letter_code
_entity_poly.pdbx_strand_id
1 'polypeptide(L)'
;MEITGYNDKAYSSKISGKPYEVLINPEKLTWNKSVEYSDVSPQNSGYAGLKYKSSNTETLDFELVIDATGIIDSKRVHLTTELDRLNKIVYNYNGKNHRPNFVVIRWGKSTAFKGVLKSLNTTYKLFKPNGVPIRATVALSFSSSLDSATRAKKEDKNSPDLTHLVDVKMGDTLPQISQTYYDDTDYFIEISKFNKLNK
;
A
#
# COMPACT_ATOMS: atom_id res chain seq x y z
N MET A 1 0.51 -19.42 -4.90
CA MET A 1 0.35 -17.95 -4.95
C MET A 1 -0.49 -17.57 -6.16
N GLU A 2 -1.39 -16.58 -6.01
CA GLU A 2 -2.32 -16.14 -7.06
C GLU A 2 -2.24 -14.62 -7.23
N ILE A 3 -2.22 -14.13 -8.48
CA ILE A 3 -2.22 -12.70 -8.81
C ILE A 3 -3.46 -12.42 -9.63
N THR A 4 -4.35 -11.57 -9.12
CA THR A 4 -5.62 -11.20 -9.75
C THR A 4 -5.60 -9.72 -10.11
N GLY A 5 -5.91 -9.38 -11.37
CA GLY A 5 -6.02 -7.99 -11.83
C GLY A 5 -7.42 -7.42 -11.63
N TYR A 6 -7.48 -6.11 -11.36
CA TYR A 6 -8.72 -5.34 -11.19
C TYR A 6 -8.69 -4.06 -12.01
N ASN A 7 -9.86 -3.65 -12.47
CA ASN A 7 -10.02 -2.42 -13.23
C ASN A 7 -10.06 -1.17 -12.33
N ASP A 8 -10.43 -1.31 -11.07
CA ASP A 8 -10.74 -0.22 -10.14
C ASP A 8 -9.92 -0.30 -8.85
N LYS A 9 -9.72 0.84 -8.23
CA LYS A 9 -9.01 1.00 -6.96
C LYS A 9 -9.76 0.39 -5.78
N ALA A 10 -11.08 0.24 -5.90
CA ALA A 10 -11.92 -0.41 -4.88
C ALA A 10 -11.80 -1.95 -4.91
N TYR A 11 -11.15 -2.51 -5.95
CA TYR A 11 -10.98 -3.95 -6.17
C TYR A 11 -12.32 -4.69 -6.30
N SER A 12 -13.33 -4.03 -6.87
CA SER A 12 -14.67 -4.59 -7.08
C SER A 12 -14.83 -5.24 -8.45
N SER A 13 -14.21 -4.68 -9.49
CA SER A 13 -14.30 -5.13 -10.88
C SER A 13 -13.02 -5.85 -11.32
N LYS A 14 -13.07 -7.18 -11.43
CA LYS A 14 -11.96 -7.98 -11.98
C LYS A 14 -11.78 -7.73 -13.48
N ILE A 15 -10.54 -7.79 -13.95
CA ILE A 15 -10.27 -7.85 -15.39
C ILE A 15 -10.80 -9.16 -15.98
N SER A 16 -11.06 -9.17 -17.28
CA SER A 16 -11.47 -10.40 -17.98
C SER A 16 -10.33 -11.42 -18.00
N GLY A 17 -10.65 -12.68 -17.72
CA GLY A 17 -9.71 -13.79 -17.73
C GLY A 17 -9.51 -14.41 -16.35
N LYS A 18 -8.72 -15.50 -16.34
CA LYS A 18 -8.38 -16.20 -15.10
C LYS A 18 -7.22 -15.47 -14.38
N PRO A 19 -7.19 -15.53 -13.05
CA PRO A 19 -6.01 -15.09 -12.28
C PRO A 19 -4.73 -15.80 -12.76
N TYR A 20 -3.59 -15.16 -12.54
CA TYR A 20 -2.31 -15.81 -12.78
C TYR A 20 -1.95 -16.66 -11.54
N GLU A 21 -1.98 -17.97 -11.73
CA GLU A 21 -1.50 -18.92 -10.74
C GLU A 21 -0.02 -19.15 -10.95
N VAL A 22 0.76 -18.85 -9.92
CA VAL A 22 2.21 -19.04 -9.93
C VAL A 22 2.53 -20.52 -9.88
N LEU A 23 3.34 -20.99 -10.83
CA LEU A 23 3.73 -22.40 -10.94
C LEU A 23 4.61 -22.84 -9.77
N ILE A 24 5.63 -22.04 -9.46
CA ILE A 24 6.56 -22.25 -8.36
C ILE A 24 6.42 -21.04 -7.43
N ASN A 25 6.03 -21.27 -6.18
CA ASN A 25 5.96 -20.21 -5.20
C ASN A 25 7.33 -19.55 -5.02
N PRO A 26 7.39 -18.23 -4.86
CA PRO A 26 8.65 -17.55 -4.58
C PRO A 26 9.28 -18.07 -3.29
N GLU A 27 10.60 -18.17 -3.28
CA GLU A 27 11.38 -18.58 -2.11
C GLU A 27 11.26 -17.55 -0.98
N LYS A 28 11.25 -16.26 -1.36
CA LYS A 28 11.19 -15.13 -0.44
C LYS A 28 10.12 -14.14 -0.87
N LEU A 29 9.39 -13.61 0.09
CA LEU A 29 8.46 -12.52 -0.07
C LEU A 29 8.79 -11.46 0.97
N THR A 30 9.15 -10.26 0.51
CA THR A 30 9.51 -9.14 1.39
C THR A 30 8.40 -8.11 1.36
N TRP A 31 7.76 -7.89 2.52
CA TRP A 31 6.73 -6.88 2.70
C TRP A 31 7.28 -5.76 3.58
N ASN A 32 7.60 -4.62 2.97
CA ASN A 32 8.17 -3.47 3.67
C ASN A 32 7.05 -2.53 4.11
N LYS A 33 7.11 -2.15 5.38
CA LYS A 33 6.26 -1.16 6.01
C LYS A 33 7.14 -0.17 6.75
N SER A 34 6.91 1.11 6.59
CA SER A 34 7.68 2.15 7.27
C SER A 34 6.77 3.28 7.76
N VAL A 35 7.21 3.91 8.83
CA VAL A 35 6.54 5.02 9.49
C VAL A 35 7.52 6.18 9.55
N GLU A 36 7.04 7.38 9.27
CA GLU A 36 7.82 8.61 9.34
C GLU A 36 7.46 9.35 10.63
N TYR A 37 8.49 9.77 11.35
CA TYR A 37 8.40 10.58 12.55
C TYR A 37 9.09 11.92 12.32
N SER A 38 8.62 12.97 12.95
CA SER A 38 9.30 14.26 13.03
C SER A 38 9.86 14.45 14.42
N ASP A 39 11.08 15.00 14.49
CA ASP A 39 11.67 15.44 15.74
C ASP A 39 10.94 16.70 16.21
N VAL A 40 10.37 16.66 17.39
CA VAL A 40 9.82 17.83 18.07
C VAL A 40 10.80 18.18 19.20
N SER A 41 11.54 19.27 19.02
CA SER A 41 12.35 19.84 20.10
C SER A 41 11.51 20.93 20.78
N PRO A 42 10.93 20.68 21.95
CA PRO A 42 10.32 21.75 22.74
C PRO A 42 11.41 22.72 23.17
N GLN A 43 11.14 24.01 23.05
CA GLN A 43 12.09 25.10 23.26
C GLN A 43 12.73 25.19 24.65
N ASN A 44 12.49 24.24 25.57
CA ASN A 44 13.06 24.20 26.92
C ASN A 44 13.17 22.80 27.54
N SER A 45 13.09 21.72 26.79
CA SER A 45 13.34 20.38 27.32
C SER A 45 14.51 19.73 26.59
N GLY A 46 15.47 19.20 27.34
CA GLY A 46 16.63 18.49 26.83
C GLY A 46 16.33 17.13 26.17
N TYR A 47 15.07 16.80 25.91
CA TYR A 47 14.65 15.57 25.27
C TYR A 47 13.86 15.87 24.00
N ALA A 48 14.39 15.43 22.85
CA ALA A 48 13.66 15.43 21.59
C ALA A 48 12.55 14.35 21.65
N GLY A 49 11.31 14.77 21.49
CA GLY A 49 10.17 13.86 21.33
C GLY A 49 9.99 13.46 19.86
N LEU A 50 9.66 12.20 19.58
CA LEU A 50 9.26 11.74 18.24
C LEU A 50 7.75 11.93 18.08
N LYS A 51 7.33 12.75 17.12
CA LYS A 51 5.92 12.90 16.75
C LYS A 51 5.64 12.10 15.48
N TYR A 52 4.63 11.25 15.49
CA TYR A 52 4.16 10.55 14.30
C TYR A 52 3.80 11.55 13.20
N LYS A 53 4.34 11.37 11.99
CA LYS A 53 4.05 12.20 10.84
C LYS A 53 3.12 11.49 9.86
N SER A 54 3.54 10.30 9.39
CA SER A 54 2.75 9.52 8.44
C SER A 54 3.21 8.07 8.36
N SER A 55 2.33 7.19 7.90
CA SER A 55 2.71 5.86 7.44
C SER A 55 3.01 5.92 5.95
N ASN A 56 4.19 5.46 5.57
CA ASN A 56 4.58 5.40 4.17
C ASN A 56 3.83 4.30 3.40
N THR A 57 3.87 4.40 2.09
CA THR A 57 3.27 3.39 1.22
C THR A 57 4.01 2.07 1.38
N GLU A 58 3.28 1.00 1.68
CA GLU A 58 3.85 -0.34 1.82
C GLU A 58 4.32 -0.87 0.46
N THR A 59 5.42 -1.63 0.43
CA THR A 59 5.88 -2.33 -0.77
C THR A 59 5.95 -3.83 -0.55
N LEU A 60 5.69 -4.57 -1.64
CA LEU A 60 5.79 -6.02 -1.67
C LEU A 60 6.73 -6.42 -2.79
N ASP A 61 7.81 -7.10 -2.45
CA ASP A 61 8.87 -7.50 -3.36
C ASP A 61 9.07 -9.01 -3.33
N PHE A 62 9.13 -9.64 -4.50
CA PHE A 62 9.41 -11.07 -4.65
C PHE A 62 9.90 -11.41 -6.05
N GLU A 63 10.47 -12.61 -6.19
CA GLU A 63 10.98 -13.14 -7.44
C GLU A 63 10.24 -14.44 -7.81
N LEU A 64 9.76 -14.53 -9.05
CA LEU A 64 9.11 -15.71 -9.61
C LEU A 64 10.05 -16.43 -10.55
N VAL A 65 10.13 -17.73 -10.42
CA VAL A 65 10.75 -18.58 -11.43
C VAL A 65 9.65 -19.14 -12.35
N ILE A 66 9.73 -18.79 -13.63
CA ILE A 66 8.84 -19.31 -14.67
C ILE A 66 9.62 -20.35 -15.45
N ASP A 67 9.19 -21.60 -15.36
CA ASP A 67 9.81 -22.76 -16.00
C ASP A 67 8.87 -23.33 -17.06
N ALA A 68 9.34 -23.32 -18.30
CA ALA A 68 8.64 -23.87 -19.45
C ALA A 68 9.35 -25.11 -20.04
N THR A 69 10.14 -25.82 -19.20
CA THR A 69 10.77 -27.09 -19.63
C THR A 69 9.76 -28.21 -19.78
N GLY A 70 8.56 -28.10 -19.20
CA GLY A 70 7.53 -29.13 -19.18
C GLY A 70 7.73 -30.18 -18.08
N ILE A 71 8.78 -30.06 -17.28
CA ILE A 71 9.09 -31.02 -16.18
C ILE A 71 8.11 -30.80 -15.00
N ILE A 72 7.82 -29.56 -14.68
CA ILE A 72 6.94 -29.21 -13.53
C ILE A 72 5.47 -29.25 -13.96
N ASP A 73 5.14 -28.68 -15.11
CA ASP A 73 3.80 -28.71 -15.68
C ASP A 73 3.90 -28.87 -17.21
N SER A 74 3.43 -30.01 -17.70
CA SER A 74 3.45 -30.34 -19.12
C SER A 74 2.56 -29.44 -20.00
N LYS A 75 1.65 -28.67 -19.38
CA LYS A 75 0.78 -27.71 -20.09
C LYS A 75 1.43 -26.34 -20.25
N ARG A 76 2.48 -26.03 -19.48
CA ARG A 76 3.16 -24.71 -19.48
C ARG A 76 4.55 -24.82 -20.15
N VAL A 77 4.55 -25.12 -21.45
CA VAL A 77 5.77 -25.38 -22.23
C VAL A 77 6.24 -24.18 -23.08
N HIS A 78 5.54 -23.06 -23.00
CA HIS A 78 5.88 -21.84 -23.73
C HIS A 78 6.10 -20.66 -22.77
N LEU A 79 7.37 -20.31 -22.56
CA LEU A 79 7.77 -19.25 -21.65
C LEU A 79 7.15 -17.89 -22.01
N THR A 80 7.14 -17.57 -23.31
CA THR A 80 6.55 -16.31 -23.82
C THR A 80 5.08 -16.19 -23.45
N THR A 81 4.31 -17.25 -23.62
CA THR A 81 2.89 -17.30 -23.29
C THR A 81 2.65 -17.05 -21.78
N GLU A 82 3.50 -17.63 -20.92
CA GLU A 82 3.40 -17.43 -19.48
C GLU A 82 3.77 -15.99 -19.08
N LEU A 83 4.82 -15.42 -19.68
CA LEU A 83 5.20 -14.02 -19.48
C LEU A 83 4.11 -13.06 -19.97
N ASP A 84 3.50 -13.32 -21.13
CA ASP A 84 2.40 -12.51 -21.67
C ASP A 84 1.18 -12.55 -20.77
N ARG A 85 0.84 -13.72 -20.20
CA ARG A 85 -0.24 -13.86 -19.23
C ARG A 85 0.02 -13.02 -17.97
N LEU A 86 1.24 -13.08 -17.43
CA LEU A 86 1.63 -12.27 -16.28
C LEU A 86 1.58 -10.79 -16.62
N ASN A 87 2.22 -10.37 -17.73
CA ASN A 87 2.27 -8.99 -18.18
C ASN A 87 0.87 -8.41 -18.40
N LYS A 88 -0.06 -9.17 -18.99
CA LYS A 88 -1.45 -8.75 -19.20
C LYS A 88 -2.15 -8.38 -17.89
N ILE A 89 -1.82 -9.06 -16.81
CA ILE A 89 -2.43 -8.81 -15.51
C ILE A 89 -1.77 -7.63 -14.80
N VAL A 90 -0.42 -7.57 -14.78
CA VAL A 90 0.29 -6.64 -13.90
C VAL A 90 0.82 -5.39 -14.60
N TYR A 91 1.20 -5.49 -15.89
CA TYR A 91 1.97 -4.46 -16.59
C TYR A 91 1.22 -3.78 -17.73
N ASN A 92 0.47 -4.54 -18.55
CA ASN A 92 -0.11 -3.99 -19.75
C ASN A 92 -1.10 -2.86 -19.45
N TYR A 93 -1.06 -1.84 -20.31
CA TYR A 93 -1.95 -0.71 -20.26
C TYR A 93 -3.41 -1.14 -20.43
N ASN A 94 -4.24 -0.72 -19.50
CA ASN A 94 -5.68 -0.94 -19.55
C ASN A 94 -6.36 0.33 -20.07
N GLY A 95 -6.90 0.27 -21.29
CA GLY A 95 -7.53 1.43 -21.93
C GLY A 95 -8.73 2.01 -21.18
N LYS A 96 -9.41 1.21 -20.32
CA LYS A 96 -10.52 1.70 -19.50
C LYS A 96 -10.04 2.60 -18.36
N ASN A 97 -8.86 2.34 -17.83
CA ASN A 97 -8.32 3.01 -16.65
C ASN A 97 -7.22 4.00 -16.98
N HIS A 98 -6.78 4.04 -18.23
CA HIS A 98 -5.63 4.83 -18.69
C HIS A 98 -4.35 4.56 -17.88
N ARG A 99 -4.15 3.32 -17.41
CA ARG A 99 -3.03 2.86 -16.57
C ARG A 99 -2.97 1.34 -16.52
N PRO A 100 -1.87 0.73 -16.01
CA PRO A 100 -1.85 -0.68 -15.63
C PRO A 100 -2.90 -1.03 -14.58
N ASN A 101 -3.28 -2.30 -14.51
CA ASN A 101 -4.32 -2.76 -13.60
C ASN A 101 -3.91 -2.62 -12.12
N PHE A 102 -4.91 -2.52 -11.26
CA PHE A 102 -4.74 -2.81 -9.85
C PHE A 102 -4.62 -4.32 -9.65
N VAL A 103 -3.85 -4.77 -8.67
CA VAL A 103 -3.64 -6.19 -8.42
C VAL A 103 -3.91 -6.58 -6.98
N VAL A 104 -4.44 -7.78 -6.81
CA VAL A 104 -4.50 -8.46 -5.51
C VAL A 104 -3.61 -9.68 -5.60
N ILE A 105 -2.61 -9.73 -4.74
CA ILE A 105 -1.67 -10.84 -4.62
C ILE A 105 -2.03 -11.61 -3.37
N ARG A 106 -2.40 -12.89 -3.54
CA ARG A 106 -2.76 -13.78 -2.44
C ARG A 106 -1.73 -14.86 -2.26
N TRP A 107 -1.24 -14.99 -1.04
CA TRP A 107 -0.37 -16.07 -0.63
C TRP A 107 -1.03 -16.89 0.49
N GLY A 108 -1.34 -18.14 0.21
CA GLY A 108 -2.11 -18.96 1.13
C GLY A 108 -3.52 -18.44 1.35
N LYS A 109 -4.09 -18.77 2.51
CA LYS A 109 -5.49 -18.41 2.83
C LYS A 109 -5.64 -17.01 3.46
N SER A 110 -4.61 -16.50 4.13
CA SER A 110 -4.73 -15.33 5.01
C SER A 110 -4.01 -14.08 4.52
N THR A 111 -2.99 -14.21 3.65
CA THR A 111 -2.18 -13.08 3.22
C THR A 111 -2.67 -12.55 1.88
N ALA A 112 -3.12 -11.29 1.86
CA ALA A 112 -3.50 -10.60 0.63
C ALA A 112 -2.90 -9.19 0.62
N PHE A 113 -2.13 -8.88 -0.44
CA PHE A 113 -1.61 -7.55 -0.71
C PHE A 113 -2.42 -6.91 -1.84
N LYS A 114 -2.82 -5.65 -1.67
CA LYS A 114 -3.54 -4.85 -2.65
C LYS A 114 -2.65 -3.69 -3.12
N GLY A 115 -2.39 -3.61 -4.42
CA GLY A 115 -1.47 -2.59 -4.91
C GLY A 115 -1.43 -2.48 -6.43
N VAL A 116 -0.38 -1.81 -6.89
CA VAL A 116 -0.06 -1.59 -8.31
C VAL A 116 1.39 -1.97 -8.55
N LEU A 117 1.71 -2.38 -9.77
CA LEU A 117 3.07 -2.68 -10.15
C LEU A 117 3.93 -1.41 -10.08
N LYS A 118 5.10 -1.53 -9.44
CA LYS A 118 6.15 -0.51 -9.40
C LYS A 118 7.26 -0.82 -10.40
N SER A 119 7.73 -2.06 -10.41
CA SER A 119 8.74 -2.53 -11.37
C SER A 119 8.58 -4.02 -11.65
N LEU A 120 8.95 -4.41 -12.87
CA LEU A 120 9.02 -5.79 -13.33
C LEU A 120 10.32 -5.94 -14.11
N ASN A 121 11.19 -6.85 -13.69
CA ASN A 121 12.43 -7.17 -14.36
C ASN A 121 12.45 -8.65 -14.70
N THR A 122 12.65 -8.98 -15.98
CA THR A 122 12.72 -10.35 -16.48
C THR A 122 14.16 -10.70 -16.86
N THR A 123 14.69 -11.75 -16.28
CA THR A 123 16.01 -12.31 -16.59
C THR A 123 15.84 -13.70 -17.16
N TYR A 124 16.21 -13.89 -18.43
CA TYR A 124 16.18 -15.19 -19.08
C TYR A 124 17.38 -16.03 -18.64
N LYS A 125 17.15 -17.28 -18.23
CA LYS A 125 18.17 -18.12 -17.61
C LYS A 125 18.58 -19.34 -18.45
N LEU A 126 17.65 -19.98 -19.10
CA LEU A 126 17.89 -21.22 -19.85
C LEU A 126 17.30 -21.11 -21.24
N PHE A 127 18.07 -21.56 -22.23
CA PHE A 127 17.73 -21.48 -23.65
C PHE A 127 17.82 -22.85 -24.31
N LYS A 128 16.99 -23.06 -25.33
CA LYS A 128 17.15 -24.18 -26.26
C LYS A 128 18.34 -23.89 -27.20
N PRO A 129 18.90 -24.93 -27.88
CA PRO A 129 19.98 -24.74 -28.84
C PRO A 129 19.68 -23.74 -29.97
N ASN A 130 18.39 -23.53 -30.27
CA ASN A 130 17.92 -22.55 -31.26
C ASN A 130 17.72 -21.13 -30.67
N GLY A 131 18.18 -20.86 -29.44
CA GLY A 131 18.09 -19.56 -28.78
C GLY A 131 16.74 -19.25 -28.11
N VAL A 132 15.73 -20.12 -28.19
CA VAL A 132 14.44 -19.90 -27.55
C VAL A 132 14.56 -20.05 -26.03
N PRO A 133 14.19 -19.04 -25.22
CA PRO A 133 14.26 -19.14 -23.78
C PRO A 133 13.17 -20.09 -23.24
N ILE A 134 13.54 -20.92 -22.25
CA ILE A 134 12.64 -21.89 -21.62
C ILE A 134 12.56 -21.73 -20.10
N ARG A 135 13.39 -20.87 -19.50
CA ARG A 135 13.29 -20.49 -18.09
C ARG A 135 13.64 -19.02 -17.92
N ALA A 136 12.87 -18.35 -17.09
CA ALA A 136 13.15 -16.98 -16.72
C ALA A 136 12.87 -16.75 -15.23
N THR A 137 13.58 -15.78 -14.68
CA THR A 137 13.32 -15.23 -13.37
C THR A 137 12.69 -13.85 -13.54
N VAL A 138 11.57 -13.59 -12.86
CA VAL A 138 10.86 -12.31 -12.91
C VAL A 138 10.85 -11.69 -11.52
N ALA A 139 11.62 -10.62 -11.35
CA ALA A 139 11.61 -9.82 -10.13
C ALA A 139 10.48 -8.79 -10.20
N LEU A 140 9.62 -8.78 -9.21
CA LEU A 140 8.42 -7.97 -9.13
C LEU A 140 8.44 -7.12 -7.86
N SER A 141 8.16 -5.83 -8.01
CA SER A 141 7.94 -4.90 -6.94
C SER A 141 6.58 -4.25 -7.08
N PHE A 142 5.79 -4.26 -6.02
CA PHE A 142 4.47 -3.66 -5.96
C PHE A 142 4.41 -2.61 -4.87
N SER A 143 3.61 -1.57 -5.12
CA SER A 143 3.32 -0.50 -4.16
C SER A 143 1.86 -0.61 -3.73
N SER A 144 1.60 -0.53 -2.43
CA SER A 144 0.24 -0.57 -1.89
C SER A 144 -0.61 0.56 -2.47
N SER A 145 -1.81 0.23 -2.89
CA SER A 145 -2.80 1.18 -3.39
C SER A 145 -4.09 1.03 -2.61
N LEU A 146 -4.06 1.45 -1.33
CA LEU A 146 -5.28 1.54 -0.54
C LEU A 146 -6.06 2.79 -0.96
N ASP A 147 -7.38 2.64 -1.01
CA ASP A 147 -8.27 3.76 -1.20
C ASP A 147 -8.18 4.75 -0.02
N SER A 148 -8.28 6.07 -0.30
CA SER A 148 -8.23 7.12 0.72
C SER A 148 -9.29 6.91 1.81
N ALA A 149 -10.49 6.44 1.45
CA ALA A 149 -11.54 6.11 2.39
C ALA A 149 -11.19 4.91 3.30
N THR A 150 -10.47 3.91 2.78
CA THR A 150 -9.99 2.77 3.58
C THR A 150 -8.81 3.17 4.46
N ARG A 151 -7.96 4.10 3.98
CA ARG A 151 -6.85 4.68 4.76
C ARG A 151 -7.42 5.54 5.90
N ALA A 152 -8.35 6.45 5.62
CA ALA A 152 -9.04 7.26 6.62
C ALA A 152 -9.76 6.39 7.66
N LYS A 153 -10.47 5.32 7.26
CA LYS A 153 -11.08 4.39 8.20
C LYS A 153 -10.07 3.62 9.06
N LYS A 154 -8.85 3.37 8.59
CA LYS A 154 -7.79 2.77 9.40
C LYS A 154 -7.16 3.78 10.36
N GLU A 155 -7.05 5.03 9.94
CA GLU A 155 -6.51 6.13 10.73
C GLU A 155 -7.56 6.66 11.72
N ASP A 156 -8.84 6.68 11.32
CA ASP A 156 -9.98 7.24 12.07
C ASP A 156 -10.49 6.35 13.21
N LYS A 157 -9.99 5.13 13.32
CA LYS A 157 -10.47 4.21 14.36
C LYS A 157 -10.00 4.54 15.77
N ASN A 158 -9.08 5.47 15.95
CA ASN A 158 -8.53 5.86 17.25
C ASN A 158 -8.14 7.34 17.35
N SER A 159 -8.59 8.20 16.45
CA SER A 159 -8.52 9.64 16.71
C SER A 159 -9.64 9.96 17.68
N PRO A 160 -9.37 10.35 18.94
CA PRO A 160 -10.36 10.93 19.81
C PRO A 160 -10.65 12.34 19.29
N ASP A 161 -11.34 12.45 18.17
CA ASP A 161 -11.99 13.70 17.75
C ASP A 161 -13.25 13.87 18.59
N LEU A 162 -13.01 13.93 19.92
CA LEU A 162 -14.04 14.23 20.89
C LEU A 162 -14.28 15.71 20.82
N THR A 163 -15.39 16.09 20.21
CA THR A 163 -15.92 17.46 20.38
C THR A 163 -16.26 17.64 21.84
N HIS A 164 -15.43 18.38 22.56
CA HIS A 164 -15.68 18.72 23.95
C HIS A 164 -16.67 19.89 24.01
N LEU A 165 -17.85 19.63 24.57
CA LEU A 165 -18.77 20.68 24.97
C LEU A 165 -18.38 21.14 26.38
N VAL A 166 -17.96 22.41 26.47
CA VAL A 166 -17.49 22.99 27.73
C VAL A 166 -18.45 24.09 28.14
N ASP A 167 -19.02 23.95 29.35
CA ASP A 167 -19.80 25.02 29.98
C ASP A 167 -18.85 26.05 30.60
N VAL A 168 -18.74 27.20 29.93
CA VAL A 168 -17.83 28.27 30.33
C VAL A 168 -18.43 29.02 31.54
N LYS A 169 -17.68 29.11 32.61
CA LYS A 169 -18.05 29.86 33.84
C LYS A 169 -17.38 31.19 33.88
N MET A 170 -17.93 32.10 34.71
CA MET A 170 -17.32 33.40 34.95
C MET A 170 -15.91 33.21 35.55
N GLY A 171 -14.91 33.75 34.87
CA GLY A 171 -13.48 33.62 35.23
C GLY A 171 -12.70 32.66 34.37
N ASP A 172 -13.34 31.82 33.55
CA ASP A 172 -12.66 30.92 32.64
C ASP A 172 -12.02 31.68 31.47
N THR A 173 -10.84 31.26 31.08
CA THR A 173 -10.15 31.84 29.91
C THR A 173 -9.87 30.74 28.86
N LEU A 174 -9.86 31.10 27.57
CA LEU A 174 -9.59 30.15 26.49
C LEU A 174 -8.25 29.38 26.67
N PRO A 175 -7.14 30.00 27.09
CA PRO A 175 -5.91 29.27 27.38
C PRO A 175 -6.07 28.23 28.49
N GLN A 176 -6.84 28.51 29.56
CA GLN A 176 -7.11 27.54 30.63
C GLN A 176 -7.94 26.37 30.14
N ILE A 177 -8.96 26.63 29.32
CA ILE A 177 -9.78 25.59 28.69
C ILE A 177 -8.90 24.75 27.77
N SER A 178 -8.07 25.39 26.95
CA SER A 178 -7.12 24.72 26.07
C SER A 178 -6.18 23.78 26.86
N GLN A 179 -5.57 24.27 27.94
CA GLN A 179 -4.71 23.48 28.80
C GLN A 179 -5.45 22.28 29.44
N THR A 180 -6.71 22.47 29.84
CA THR A 180 -7.48 21.41 30.52
C THR A 180 -7.86 20.26 29.59
N TYR A 181 -8.18 20.52 28.33
CA TYR A 181 -8.73 19.53 27.41
C TYR A 181 -7.73 19.03 26.36
N TYR A 182 -6.68 19.80 26.07
CA TYR A 182 -5.67 19.49 25.06
C TYR A 182 -4.24 19.39 25.59
N ASP A 183 -4.05 19.62 26.91
CA ASP A 183 -2.72 19.68 27.56
C ASP A 183 -1.75 20.70 26.94
N ASP A 184 -2.30 21.66 26.19
CA ASP A 184 -1.52 22.69 25.49
C ASP A 184 -2.32 23.99 25.40
N THR A 185 -1.69 25.10 25.83
CA THR A 185 -2.31 26.44 25.80
C THR A 185 -2.47 27.01 24.41
N ASP A 186 -1.64 26.61 23.46
CA ASP A 186 -1.55 27.25 22.12
C ASP A 186 -2.79 27.01 21.24
N TYR A 187 -3.62 26.01 21.55
CA TYR A 187 -4.87 25.75 20.84
C TYR A 187 -5.97 26.80 21.10
N PHE A 188 -5.77 27.78 22.02
CA PHE A 188 -6.78 28.79 22.32
C PHE A 188 -7.17 29.61 21.07
N ILE A 189 -6.24 29.84 20.13
CA ILE A 189 -6.51 30.56 18.88
C ILE A 189 -7.45 29.74 17.99
N GLU A 190 -7.25 28.44 17.90
CA GLU A 190 -8.09 27.56 17.09
C GLU A 190 -9.47 27.40 17.71
N ILE A 191 -9.55 27.26 19.03
CA ILE A 191 -10.82 27.23 19.79
C ILE A 191 -11.60 28.52 19.54
N SER A 192 -10.93 29.70 19.59
CA SER A 192 -11.55 31.00 19.32
C SER A 192 -12.11 31.10 17.90
N LYS A 193 -11.34 30.68 16.89
CA LYS A 193 -11.75 30.63 15.48
C LYS A 193 -12.95 29.72 15.25
N PHE A 194 -12.88 28.49 15.80
CA PHE A 194 -13.95 27.49 15.67
C PHE A 194 -15.27 27.99 16.24
N ASN A 195 -15.23 28.62 17.43
CA ASN A 195 -16.41 29.13 18.13
C ASN A 195 -16.80 30.57 17.67
N LYS A 196 -16.11 31.13 16.66
CA LYS A 196 -16.38 32.48 16.13
C LYS A 196 -16.33 33.59 17.19
N LEU A 197 -15.43 33.44 18.16
CA LEU A 197 -15.26 34.39 19.28
C LEU A 197 -14.38 35.60 18.92
N ASN A 198 -13.89 35.69 17.68
CA ASN A 198 -13.14 36.87 17.20
C ASN A 198 -14.08 38.02 16.91
N LYS A 199 -13.99 39.06 17.70
CA LYS A 199 -14.33 40.43 17.34
C LYS A 199 -13.08 41.29 17.29
#